data_8d9ec41f58b5d51090289786a5d49381
#
_entry.id   8d9ec41f58b5d51090289786a5d49381
#
_cell.length_a   1.000
_cell.length_b   1.000
_cell.length_c   1.000
_cell.angle_alpha   90.00
_cell.angle_beta   90.00
_cell.angle_gamma   90.00
#
_symmetry.space_group_name_H-M   'P 1'
#
loop_
_entity.id
_entity.type
_entity.pdbx_description
1 polymer ?
#
loop_
_entity_poly.entity_id
_entity_poly.type
_entity_poly.pdbx_seq_one_letter_code
_entity_poly.pdbx_strand_id
1 'polypeptide(L)'
;MTTEEAVEAADKLGYPVLLRPSYVLGGQNMIIAHSEKDVVEYMGIITRTMIENPVLIDKYMMGKEVEVDAICDGTDFLIPGIMEHIERAGVHSGDSISVYPAQTLSEKIVDTLIEYTRKLAFELKVIGLVNIQYVVYNNEVYVIEVNPRSSRTVPYISKVTGIPMVDIATKIMLGKTLKDQGYESGLYKKSKYVAVKVPVFSFEKLQDVDTMLGPEMKSTGECLGIAETFEDALLKGCLLYTSPS
;
A
#
# COMPACT_ATOMS: atom_id res chain seq x y z
N MET A 1 26.98 5.71 -3.49
CA MET A 1 26.45 6.66 -4.50
C MET A 1 26.89 8.05 -4.08
N THR A 2 27.58 8.78 -4.93
CA THR A 2 27.94 10.20 -4.68
C THR A 2 26.77 11.11 -5.06
N THR A 3 26.86 12.39 -4.71
CA THR A 3 25.83 13.37 -5.09
C THR A 3 25.73 13.52 -6.61
N GLU A 4 26.88 13.51 -7.31
CA GLU A 4 26.96 13.61 -8.77
C GLU A 4 26.31 12.39 -9.44
N GLU A 5 26.59 11.17 -8.94
CA GLU A 5 25.95 9.94 -9.43
C GLU A 5 24.42 9.98 -9.22
N ALA A 6 23.96 10.53 -8.09
CA ALA A 6 22.53 10.67 -7.79
C ALA A 6 21.84 11.65 -8.75
N VAL A 7 22.46 12.80 -9.01
CA VAL A 7 21.94 13.79 -9.99
C VAL A 7 21.88 13.18 -11.39
N GLU A 8 22.96 12.52 -11.85
CA GLU A 8 22.98 11.90 -13.17
C GLU A 8 21.90 10.81 -13.33
N ALA A 9 21.66 10.02 -12.27
CA ALA A 9 20.58 9.02 -12.28
C ALA A 9 19.20 9.66 -12.31
N ALA A 10 18.99 10.73 -11.54
CA ALA A 10 17.72 11.46 -11.53
C ALA A 10 17.44 12.13 -12.89
N ASP A 11 18.45 12.73 -13.53
CA ASP A 11 18.32 13.33 -14.84
C ASP A 11 17.95 12.31 -15.93
N LYS A 12 18.54 11.12 -15.88
CA LYS A 12 18.20 10.01 -16.79
C LYS A 12 16.76 9.53 -16.63
N LEU A 13 16.26 9.47 -15.39
CA LEU A 13 14.89 9.07 -15.08
C LEU A 13 13.88 10.19 -15.42
N GLY A 14 14.33 11.43 -15.39
CA GLY A 14 13.50 12.64 -15.50
C GLY A 14 12.68 12.88 -14.22
N TYR A 15 12.61 14.16 -13.80
CA TYR A 15 11.86 14.54 -12.59
C TYR A 15 10.34 14.43 -12.77
N PRO A 16 9.58 14.25 -11.67
CA PRO A 16 10.06 14.01 -10.32
C PRO A 16 10.59 12.59 -10.12
N VAL A 17 11.48 12.43 -9.13
CA VAL A 17 12.06 11.14 -8.71
C VAL A 17 11.84 10.91 -7.22
N LEU A 18 11.77 9.65 -6.81
CA LEU A 18 11.70 9.23 -5.42
C LEU A 18 13.10 8.81 -4.96
N LEU A 19 13.60 9.45 -3.92
CA LEU A 19 14.87 9.12 -3.28
C LEU A 19 14.59 8.36 -1.99
N ARG A 20 15.22 7.20 -1.82
CA ARG A 20 15.04 6.37 -0.62
C ARG A 20 16.34 5.68 -0.22
N PRO A 21 16.67 5.65 1.08
CA PRO A 21 17.75 4.80 1.58
C PRO A 21 17.40 3.32 1.41
N SER A 22 18.38 2.45 1.21
CA SER A 22 18.16 1.01 0.89
C SER A 22 17.51 0.20 2.02
N TYR A 23 17.65 0.60 3.27
CA TYR A 23 17.11 -0.12 4.42
C TYR A 23 16.25 0.83 5.24
N VAL A 24 14.99 1.00 4.84
CA VAL A 24 14.03 1.92 5.46
C VAL A 24 12.80 1.18 5.91
N LEU A 25 12.33 1.50 7.10
CA LEU A 25 11.02 1.05 7.62
C LEU A 25 10.06 2.24 7.67
N GLY A 26 8.84 2.06 7.17
CA GLY A 26 7.78 3.07 7.24
C GLY A 26 8.08 4.37 6.49
N GLY A 27 8.88 4.31 5.42
CA GLY A 27 9.16 5.46 4.55
C GLY A 27 10.07 6.54 5.15
N GLN A 28 10.74 6.27 6.27
CA GLN A 28 11.65 7.25 6.90
C GLN A 28 12.72 7.73 5.93
N ASN A 29 12.98 9.05 5.95
CA ASN A 29 13.97 9.69 5.09
C ASN A 29 13.75 9.48 3.58
N MET A 30 12.52 9.17 3.15
CA MET A 30 12.16 9.17 1.74
C MET A 30 11.66 10.55 1.33
N ILE A 31 12.08 11.03 0.17
CA ILE A 31 11.57 12.29 -0.40
C ILE A 31 11.23 12.15 -1.87
N ILE A 32 10.31 12.99 -2.32
CA ILE A 32 10.03 13.20 -3.74
C ILE A 32 10.79 14.46 -4.17
N ALA A 33 11.79 14.29 -5.03
CA ALA A 33 12.60 15.39 -5.56
C ALA A 33 12.04 15.83 -6.91
N HIS A 34 11.77 17.11 -7.04
CA HIS A 34 11.23 17.74 -8.26
C HIS A 34 12.30 18.41 -9.11
N SER A 35 13.51 18.54 -8.57
CA SER A 35 14.63 19.22 -9.22
C SER A 35 15.98 18.65 -8.78
N GLU A 36 17.03 18.95 -9.55
CA GLU A 36 18.42 18.68 -9.18
C GLU A 36 18.76 19.23 -7.78
N LYS A 37 18.29 20.44 -7.48
CA LYS A 37 18.52 21.10 -6.18
C LYS A 37 18.02 20.24 -5.03
N ASP A 38 16.84 19.65 -5.16
CA ASP A 38 16.26 18.80 -4.11
C ASP A 38 17.10 17.53 -3.90
N VAL A 39 17.63 16.95 -4.99
CA VAL A 39 18.52 15.78 -4.93
C VAL A 39 19.82 16.14 -4.19
N VAL A 40 20.46 17.28 -4.53
CA VAL A 40 21.69 17.74 -3.89
C VAL A 40 21.49 17.98 -2.40
N GLU A 41 20.39 18.65 -2.03
CA GLU A 41 20.04 18.93 -0.64
C GLU A 41 19.84 17.64 0.15
N TYR A 42 19.08 16.70 -0.39
CA TYR A 42 18.84 15.41 0.23
C TYR A 42 20.13 14.59 0.42
N MET A 43 20.96 14.49 -0.61
CA MET A 43 22.24 13.78 -0.52
C MET A 43 23.15 14.41 0.53
N GLY A 44 23.12 15.75 0.68
CA GLY A 44 23.82 16.46 1.75
C GLY A 44 23.35 16.09 3.17
N ILE A 45 22.06 15.85 3.36
CA ILE A 45 21.49 15.39 4.64
C ILE A 45 21.92 13.96 4.92
N ILE A 46 21.76 13.04 3.95
CA ILE A 46 22.12 11.63 4.09
C ILE A 46 23.60 11.45 4.41
N THR A 47 24.47 12.18 3.73
CA THR A 47 25.93 12.13 3.97
C THR A 47 26.29 12.59 5.41
N ARG A 48 25.60 13.60 5.94
CA ARG A 48 25.85 14.10 7.31
C ARG A 48 25.35 13.13 8.39
N THR A 49 24.31 12.38 8.11
CA THR A 49 23.74 11.38 9.05
C THR A 49 24.49 10.07 9.07
N MET A 50 25.62 9.95 8.34
CA MET A 50 26.43 8.73 8.24
C MET A 50 25.64 7.46 7.83
N ILE A 51 24.64 7.62 7.00
CA ILE A 51 23.92 6.47 6.43
C ILE A 51 24.85 5.87 5.36
N GLU A 52 25.52 4.77 5.70
CA GLU A 52 26.43 4.02 4.80
C GLU A 52 25.69 3.26 3.69
N ASN A 53 24.36 3.21 3.77
CA ASN A 53 23.54 2.44 2.83
C ASN A 53 23.38 3.17 1.49
N PRO A 54 23.40 2.45 0.37
CA PRO A 54 23.15 3.05 -0.93
C PRO A 54 21.75 3.69 -0.98
N VAL A 55 21.66 4.85 -1.61
CA VAL A 55 20.38 5.52 -1.91
C VAL A 55 19.84 4.94 -3.22
N LEU A 56 18.58 4.57 -3.24
CA LEU A 56 17.85 4.17 -4.45
C LEU A 56 17.13 5.40 -5.01
N ILE A 57 17.13 5.50 -6.33
CA ILE A 57 16.46 6.58 -7.06
C ILE A 57 15.49 5.92 -8.05
N ASP A 58 14.23 6.13 -7.82
CA ASP A 58 13.16 5.58 -8.63
C ASP A 58 12.40 6.70 -9.36
N LYS A 59 11.86 6.42 -10.54
CA LYS A 59 10.93 7.33 -11.20
C LYS A 59 9.67 7.48 -10.33
N TYR A 60 9.35 8.70 -9.94
CA TYR A 60 8.09 8.96 -9.24
C TYR A 60 6.91 8.95 -10.22
N MET A 61 5.97 8.06 -9.99
CA MET A 61 4.77 7.91 -10.80
C MET A 61 3.57 8.48 -10.04
N MET A 62 3.06 9.63 -10.47
CA MET A 62 1.86 10.28 -9.90
C MET A 62 0.59 9.54 -10.31
N GLY A 63 0.55 8.26 -10.01
CA GLY A 63 -0.58 7.38 -10.28
C GLY A 63 -1.49 7.19 -9.08
N LYS A 64 -2.35 6.22 -9.20
CA LYS A 64 -3.25 5.77 -8.14
C LYS A 64 -2.66 4.53 -7.48
N GLU A 65 -2.50 4.56 -6.16
CA GLU A 65 -2.07 3.38 -5.43
C GLU A 65 -3.23 2.40 -5.22
N VAL A 66 -2.88 1.13 -5.30
CA VAL A 66 -3.79 0.00 -5.11
C VAL A 66 -3.09 -1.00 -4.20
N GLU A 67 -3.81 -1.50 -3.23
CA GLU A 67 -3.32 -2.49 -2.27
C GLU A 67 -4.11 -3.78 -2.39
N VAL A 68 -3.39 -4.90 -2.42
CA VAL A 68 -3.96 -6.25 -2.50
C VAL A 68 -3.37 -7.09 -1.38
N ASP A 69 -4.25 -7.58 -0.51
CA ASP A 69 -3.92 -8.66 0.42
C ASP A 69 -4.42 -9.98 -0.15
N ALA A 70 -3.53 -10.97 -0.22
CA ALA A 70 -3.87 -12.30 -0.72
C ALA A 70 -3.43 -13.39 0.24
N ILE A 71 -4.06 -14.55 0.10
CA ILE A 71 -3.72 -15.79 0.79
C ILE A 71 -3.26 -16.79 -0.25
N CYS A 72 -2.15 -17.48 -0.01
CA CYS A 72 -1.61 -18.48 -0.92
C CYS A 72 -1.27 -19.76 -0.18
N ASP A 73 -1.58 -20.92 -0.77
CA ASP A 73 -1.24 -22.23 -0.23
C ASP A 73 -0.14 -22.96 -1.03
N GLY A 74 0.45 -22.27 -2.01
CA GLY A 74 1.47 -22.80 -2.91
C GLY A 74 0.90 -23.39 -4.21
N THR A 75 -0.38 -23.67 -4.28
CA THR A 75 -1.08 -24.20 -5.46
C THR A 75 -2.24 -23.32 -5.92
N ASP A 76 -2.95 -22.76 -4.95
CA ASP A 76 -4.07 -21.85 -5.15
C ASP A 76 -3.82 -20.53 -4.40
N PHE A 77 -4.52 -19.48 -4.80
CA PHE A 77 -4.46 -18.16 -4.16
C PHE A 77 -5.87 -17.57 -4.05
N LEU A 78 -6.09 -16.78 -3.02
CA LEU A 78 -7.35 -16.10 -2.78
C LEU A 78 -7.08 -14.62 -2.55
N ILE A 79 -7.72 -13.75 -3.33
CA ILE A 79 -7.77 -12.31 -3.12
C ILE A 79 -9.15 -11.98 -2.56
N PRO A 80 -9.31 -11.67 -1.28
CA PRO A 80 -10.61 -11.30 -0.69
C PRO A 80 -11.17 -10.01 -1.28
N GLY A 81 -10.29 -9.06 -1.65
CA GLY A 81 -10.68 -7.81 -2.28
C GLY A 81 -9.49 -6.95 -2.66
N ILE A 82 -9.74 -6.01 -3.58
CA ILE A 82 -8.77 -5.03 -4.06
C ILE A 82 -9.16 -3.67 -3.49
N MET A 83 -8.23 -3.01 -2.83
CA MET A 83 -8.41 -1.68 -2.24
C MET A 83 -7.74 -0.62 -3.11
N GLU A 84 -8.43 0.50 -3.25
CA GLU A 84 -7.95 1.67 -3.98
C GLU A 84 -7.72 2.82 -3.00
N HIS A 85 -6.57 3.51 -3.09
CA HIS A 85 -6.31 4.71 -2.31
C HIS A 85 -6.94 5.94 -2.96
N ILE A 86 -7.44 6.85 -2.14
CA ILE A 86 -8.02 8.12 -2.61
C ILE A 86 -6.91 9.10 -2.94
N GLU A 87 -5.87 9.14 -2.10
CA GLU A 87 -4.69 9.97 -2.31
C GLU A 87 -3.87 9.48 -3.51
N ARG A 88 -3.09 10.38 -4.07
CA ARG A 88 -2.11 10.05 -5.11
C ARG A 88 -0.97 9.22 -4.51
N ALA A 89 -0.30 8.44 -5.35
CA ALA A 89 0.90 7.71 -4.99
C ALA A 89 1.95 8.64 -4.33
N GLY A 90 2.68 8.09 -3.36
CA GLY A 90 3.69 8.79 -2.58
C GLY A 90 3.24 9.22 -1.19
N VAL A 91 1.97 9.00 -0.82
CA VAL A 91 1.51 9.04 0.57
C VAL A 91 1.59 7.63 1.14
N HIS A 92 2.14 7.47 2.35
CA HIS A 92 2.23 6.16 2.98
C HIS A 92 0.86 5.49 3.08
N SER A 93 0.76 4.19 2.78
CA SER A 93 -0.51 3.45 2.75
C SER A 93 -1.30 3.50 4.06
N GLY A 94 -0.60 3.60 5.20
CA GLY A 94 -1.21 3.82 6.51
C GLY A 94 -1.92 5.16 6.64
N ASP A 95 -1.46 6.17 5.93
CA ASP A 95 -1.94 7.56 5.97
C ASP A 95 -2.98 7.85 4.88
N SER A 96 -3.20 6.91 3.97
CA SER A 96 -4.15 7.05 2.89
C SER A 96 -5.55 6.55 3.26
N ILE A 97 -6.57 7.25 2.77
CA ILE A 97 -7.95 6.75 2.77
C ILE A 97 -8.01 5.63 1.74
N SER A 98 -8.42 4.43 2.17
CA SER A 98 -8.56 3.28 1.28
C SER A 98 -10.01 2.87 1.14
N VAL A 99 -10.46 2.61 -0.08
CA VAL A 99 -11.82 2.19 -0.39
C VAL A 99 -11.86 0.76 -0.94
N TYR A 100 -12.79 -0.03 -0.46
CA TYR A 100 -13.14 -1.35 -0.97
C TYR A 100 -14.64 -1.43 -1.26
N PRO A 101 -15.06 -2.02 -2.38
CA PRO A 101 -14.22 -2.40 -3.53
C PRO A 101 -13.66 -1.17 -4.25
N ALA A 102 -12.59 -1.37 -5.03
CA ALA A 102 -12.04 -0.31 -5.88
C ALA A 102 -13.14 0.33 -6.74
N GLN A 103 -13.12 1.66 -6.85
CA GLN A 103 -14.21 2.45 -7.47
C GLN A 103 -13.90 2.87 -8.91
N THR A 104 -12.61 3.11 -9.22
CA THR A 104 -12.22 3.75 -10.49
C THR A 104 -11.37 2.84 -11.39
N LEU A 105 -11.05 1.63 -10.94
CA LEU A 105 -10.24 0.69 -11.71
C LEU A 105 -11.06 0.03 -12.82
N SER A 106 -10.51 0.01 -14.04
CA SER A 106 -11.11 -0.75 -15.14
C SER A 106 -10.95 -2.26 -14.94
N GLU A 107 -11.81 -3.06 -15.55
CA GLU A 107 -11.72 -4.53 -15.52
C GLU A 107 -10.34 -5.01 -15.98
N LYS A 108 -9.77 -4.42 -17.04
CA LYS A 108 -8.42 -4.75 -17.53
C LYS A 108 -7.36 -4.56 -16.45
N ILE A 109 -7.44 -3.48 -15.67
CA ILE A 109 -6.50 -3.23 -14.57
C ILE A 109 -6.70 -4.25 -13.46
N VAL A 110 -7.95 -4.54 -13.09
CA VAL A 110 -8.27 -5.57 -12.09
C VAL A 110 -7.72 -6.93 -12.49
N ASP A 111 -7.91 -7.36 -13.75
CA ASP A 111 -7.36 -8.62 -14.27
C ASP A 111 -5.83 -8.65 -14.22
N THR A 112 -5.19 -7.52 -14.54
CA THR A 112 -3.73 -7.39 -14.45
C THR A 112 -3.25 -7.50 -13.00
N LEU A 113 -3.95 -6.88 -12.04
CA LEU A 113 -3.63 -6.97 -10.60
C LEU A 113 -3.75 -8.41 -10.10
N ILE A 114 -4.81 -9.13 -10.49
CA ILE A 114 -5.01 -10.54 -10.14
C ILE A 114 -3.85 -11.39 -10.68
N GLU A 115 -3.51 -11.21 -11.95
CA GLU A 115 -2.44 -11.98 -12.61
C GLU A 115 -1.06 -11.68 -11.99
N TYR A 116 -0.75 -10.41 -11.69
CA TYR A 116 0.51 -10.05 -11.04
C TYR A 116 0.58 -10.58 -9.61
N THR A 117 -0.51 -10.46 -8.85
CA THR A 117 -0.60 -11.03 -7.50
C THR A 117 -0.35 -12.52 -7.52
N ARG A 118 -1.00 -13.26 -8.45
CA ARG A 118 -0.81 -14.69 -8.63
C ARG A 118 0.65 -15.04 -8.90
N LYS A 119 1.26 -14.38 -9.91
CA LYS A 119 2.65 -14.63 -10.29
C LYS A 119 3.61 -14.38 -9.13
N LEU A 120 3.49 -13.23 -8.47
CA LEU A 120 4.36 -12.86 -7.36
C LEU A 120 4.21 -13.81 -6.19
N ALA A 121 2.98 -14.20 -5.81
CA ALA A 121 2.76 -15.13 -4.71
C ALA A 121 3.39 -16.51 -4.98
N PHE A 122 3.27 -17.04 -6.20
CA PHE A 122 3.84 -18.34 -6.55
C PHE A 122 5.36 -18.31 -6.73
N GLU A 123 5.91 -17.31 -7.42
CA GLU A 123 7.36 -17.18 -7.61
C GLU A 123 8.11 -16.97 -6.28
N LEU A 124 7.51 -16.23 -5.38
CA LEU A 124 8.04 -16.06 -4.01
C LEU A 124 7.73 -17.24 -3.09
N LYS A 125 7.02 -18.26 -3.58
CA LYS A 125 6.63 -19.47 -2.81
C LYS A 125 5.93 -19.13 -1.50
N VAL A 126 5.02 -18.16 -1.55
CA VAL A 126 4.28 -17.71 -0.37
C VAL A 126 3.38 -18.82 0.14
N ILE A 127 3.46 -19.10 1.43
CA ILE A 127 2.53 -19.96 2.19
C ILE A 127 1.91 -19.11 3.29
N GLY A 128 0.65 -18.77 3.16
CA GLY A 128 -0.06 -17.86 4.06
C GLY A 128 -0.38 -16.53 3.42
N LEU A 129 -0.09 -15.42 4.11
CA LEU A 129 -0.47 -14.06 3.70
C LEU A 129 0.63 -13.37 2.89
N VAL A 130 0.22 -12.60 1.91
CA VAL A 130 1.06 -11.65 1.18
C VAL A 130 0.29 -10.37 0.94
N ASN A 131 0.96 -9.25 1.17
CA ASN A 131 0.48 -7.91 0.83
C ASN A 131 1.31 -7.36 -0.32
N ILE A 132 0.64 -6.81 -1.33
CA ILE A 132 1.30 -6.22 -2.49
C ILE A 132 0.73 -4.83 -2.72
N GLN A 133 1.64 -3.87 -2.85
CA GLN A 133 1.30 -2.50 -3.19
C GLN A 133 1.65 -2.23 -4.66
N TYR A 134 0.71 -1.65 -5.37
CA TYR A 134 0.80 -1.31 -6.78
C TYR A 134 0.55 0.17 -7.00
N VAL A 135 1.07 0.71 -8.10
CA VAL A 135 0.63 1.98 -8.64
C VAL A 135 0.10 1.79 -10.06
N VAL A 136 -1.06 2.34 -10.32
CA VAL A 136 -1.66 2.41 -11.65
C VAL A 136 -1.33 3.78 -12.24
N TYR A 137 -0.53 3.78 -13.30
CA TYR A 137 -0.09 4.99 -13.99
C TYR A 137 -0.19 4.78 -15.49
N ASN A 138 -0.81 5.74 -16.21
CA ASN A 138 -1.05 5.65 -17.66
C ASN A 138 -1.71 4.34 -18.13
N ASN A 139 -2.69 3.83 -17.38
CA ASN A 139 -3.37 2.55 -17.60
C ASN A 139 -2.45 1.31 -17.58
N GLU A 140 -1.31 1.40 -16.93
CA GLU A 140 -0.40 0.30 -16.66
C GLU A 140 -0.24 0.09 -15.16
N VAL A 141 0.05 -1.16 -14.77
CA VAL A 141 0.23 -1.56 -13.37
C VAL A 141 1.70 -1.76 -13.09
N TYR A 142 2.20 -1.09 -12.05
CA TYR A 142 3.56 -1.24 -11.56
C TYR A 142 3.55 -1.73 -10.11
N VAL A 143 4.51 -2.57 -9.76
CA VAL A 143 4.70 -3.07 -8.40
C VAL A 143 5.54 -2.08 -7.62
N ILE A 144 5.04 -1.61 -6.46
CA ILE A 144 5.81 -0.78 -5.52
C ILE A 144 6.59 -1.69 -4.59
N GLU A 145 5.89 -2.60 -3.88
CA GLU A 145 6.52 -3.54 -2.96
C GLU A 145 5.68 -4.81 -2.75
N VAL A 146 6.36 -5.88 -2.35
CA VAL A 146 5.74 -7.16 -1.98
C VAL A 146 6.16 -7.52 -0.56
N ASN A 147 5.19 -7.73 0.30
CA ASN A 147 5.38 -8.04 1.71
C ASN A 147 4.80 -9.43 2.01
N PRO A 148 5.59 -10.52 2.05
CA PRO A 148 5.11 -11.88 2.37
C PRO A 148 4.84 -12.01 3.88
N ARG A 149 3.87 -11.28 4.36
CA ARG A 149 3.42 -11.19 5.76
C ARG A 149 2.01 -10.62 5.81
N SER A 150 1.39 -10.65 7.00
CA SER A 150 0.16 -9.90 7.26
C SER A 150 0.40 -8.39 7.13
N SER A 151 -0.61 -7.67 6.65
CA SER A 151 -0.65 -6.21 6.57
C SER A 151 -1.61 -5.63 7.61
N ARG A 152 -1.63 -4.30 7.75
CA ARG A 152 -2.61 -3.60 8.58
C ARG A 152 -4.01 -3.65 8.01
N THR A 153 -4.13 -3.80 6.69
CA THR A 153 -5.41 -3.88 6.00
C THR A 153 -6.11 -5.23 6.11
N VAL A 154 -5.40 -6.29 6.54
CA VAL A 154 -5.99 -7.63 6.74
C VAL A 154 -7.20 -7.63 7.69
N PRO A 155 -7.20 -6.99 8.88
CA PRO A 155 -8.40 -6.90 9.73
C PRO A 155 -9.56 -6.16 9.05
N TYR A 156 -9.25 -5.10 8.32
CA TYR A 156 -10.22 -4.32 7.57
C TYR A 156 -10.89 -5.16 6.48
N ILE A 157 -10.11 -5.76 5.57
CA ILE A 157 -10.62 -6.59 4.48
C ILE A 157 -11.36 -7.82 5.02
N SER A 158 -10.83 -8.48 6.06
CA SER A 158 -11.51 -9.62 6.69
C SER A 158 -12.90 -9.26 7.19
N LYS A 159 -13.04 -8.10 7.85
CA LYS A 159 -14.32 -7.62 8.37
C LYS A 159 -15.32 -7.30 7.26
N VAL A 160 -14.86 -6.65 6.20
CA VAL A 160 -15.72 -6.17 5.11
C VAL A 160 -16.19 -7.29 4.19
N THR A 161 -15.29 -8.23 3.89
CA THR A 161 -15.58 -9.36 2.99
C THR A 161 -16.18 -10.57 3.71
N GLY A 162 -16.05 -10.63 5.02
CA GLY A 162 -16.41 -11.79 5.82
C GLY A 162 -15.43 -12.96 5.70
N ILE A 163 -14.28 -12.74 5.07
CA ILE A 163 -13.23 -13.75 4.89
C ILE A 163 -12.26 -13.69 6.07
N PRO A 164 -12.19 -14.70 6.95
CA PRO A 164 -11.31 -14.71 8.10
C PRO A 164 -9.86 -15.02 7.69
N MET A 165 -9.19 -14.05 7.07
CA MET A 165 -7.90 -14.22 6.39
C MET A 165 -6.82 -14.84 7.29
N VAL A 166 -6.73 -14.40 8.54
CA VAL A 166 -5.71 -14.89 9.47
C VAL A 166 -5.97 -16.36 9.83
N ASP A 167 -7.23 -16.74 10.07
CA ASP A 167 -7.62 -18.13 10.36
C ASP A 167 -7.32 -19.05 9.17
N ILE A 168 -7.69 -18.63 7.96
CA ILE A 168 -7.41 -19.37 6.72
C ILE A 168 -5.90 -19.55 6.53
N ALA A 169 -5.13 -18.48 6.64
CA ALA A 169 -3.68 -18.51 6.46
C ALA A 169 -2.99 -19.39 7.53
N THR A 170 -3.45 -19.34 8.78
CA THR A 170 -2.95 -20.19 9.85
C THR A 170 -3.19 -21.68 9.54
N LYS A 171 -4.38 -22.02 9.06
CA LYS A 171 -4.70 -23.40 8.65
C LYS A 171 -3.86 -23.87 7.46
N ILE A 172 -3.55 -22.96 6.52
CA ILE A 172 -2.65 -23.25 5.40
C ILE A 172 -1.23 -23.55 5.90
N MET A 173 -0.70 -22.73 6.80
CA MET A 173 0.61 -22.99 7.43
C MET A 173 0.67 -24.31 8.19
N LEU A 174 -0.50 -24.82 8.64
CA LEU A 174 -0.65 -26.14 9.26
C LEU A 174 -0.95 -27.28 8.26
N GLY A 175 -0.84 -27.01 6.96
CA GLY A 175 -0.93 -28.01 5.89
C GLY A 175 -2.31 -28.20 5.26
N LYS A 176 -3.33 -27.36 5.55
CA LYS A 176 -4.60 -27.36 4.84
C LYS A 176 -4.50 -26.50 3.57
N THR A 177 -5.20 -26.91 2.53
CA THR A 177 -5.31 -26.08 1.30
C THR A 177 -6.48 -25.10 1.38
N LEU A 178 -6.54 -24.14 0.45
CA LEU A 178 -7.72 -23.28 0.26
C LEU A 178 -8.96 -24.11 -0.07
N LYS A 179 -8.81 -25.13 -0.92
CA LYS A 179 -9.89 -26.05 -1.30
C LYS A 179 -10.43 -26.84 -0.12
N ASP A 180 -9.57 -27.33 0.79
CA ASP A 180 -10.00 -28.02 2.01
C ASP A 180 -10.84 -27.12 2.93
N GLN A 181 -10.70 -25.82 2.78
CA GLN A 181 -11.43 -24.81 3.54
C GLN A 181 -12.64 -24.23 2.78
N GLY A 182 -12.92 -24.75 1.58
CA GLY A 182 -14.08 -24.38 0.76
C GLY A 182 -13.90 -23.08 -0.04
N TYR A 183 -12.67 -22.65 -0.28
CA TYR A 183 -12.38 -21.47 -1.08
C TYR A 183 -11.87 -21.85 -2.47
N GLU A 184 -12.35 -21.10 -3.49
CA GLU A 184 -11.87 -21.19 -4.86
C GLU A 184 -10.69 -20.23 -5.07
N SER A 185 -9.86 -20.53 -6.08
CA SER A 185 -8.72 -19.69 -6.46
C SER A 185 -9.18 -18.43 -7.18
N GLY A 186 -8.53 -17.29 -6.89
CA GLY A 186 -8.75 -16.03 -7.58
C GLY A 186 -9.35 -14.93 -6.72
N LEU A 187 -10.00 -13.97 -7.38
CA LEU A 187 -10.69 -12.85 -6.71
C LEU A 187 -12.03 -13.33 -6.14
N TYR A 188 -12.24 -13.07 -4.85
CA TYR A 188 -13.49 -13.39 -4.18
C TYR A 188 -14.64 -12.48 -4.62
N LYS A 189 -15.87 -12.89 -4.33
CA LYS A 189 -17.08 -12.13 -4.69
C LYS A 189 -16.99 -10.70 -4.18
N LYS A 190 -17.39 -9.75 -5.03
CA LYS A 190 -17.53 -8.35 -4.63
C LYS A 190 -18.56 -8.22 -3.48
N SER A 191 -18.21 -7.47 -2.45
CA SER A 191 -19.13 -7.14 -1.36
C SER A 191 -20.33 -6.33 -1.88
N LYS A 192 -21.48 -6.50 -1.23
CA LYS A 192 -22.65 -5.63 -1.39
C LYS A 192 -22.38 -4.21 -0.86
N TYR A 193 -21.50 -4.10 0.12
CA TYR A 193 -21.20 -2.84 0.79
C TYR A 193 -19.87 -2.26 0.32
N VAL A 194 -19.81 -0.94 0.34
CA VAL A 194 -18.58 -0.16 0.24
C VAL A 194 -18.02 0.06 1.63
N ALA A 195 -16.74 -0.09 1.79
CA ALA A 195 -16.05 0.18 3.03
C ALA A 195 -14.92 1.17 2.79
N VAL A 196 -14.76 2.12 3.70
CA VAL A 196 -13.72 3.15 3.63
C VAL A 196 -12.94 3.12 4.93
N LYS A 197 -11.63 2.93 4.82
CA LYS A 197 -10.68 3.12 5.91
C LYS A 197 -10.25 4.59 5.92
N VAL A 198 -10.41 5.25 7.04
CA VAL A 198 -9.96 6.64 7.26
C VAL A 198 -8.84 6.64 8.29
N PRO A 199 -7.64 7.14 7.97
CA PRO A 199 -6.54 7.22 8.93
C PRO A 199 -6.84 8.23 10.04
N VAL A 200 -6.31 7.97 11.23
CA VAL A 200 -6.39 8.86 12.39
C VAL A 200 -5.01 9.46 12.67
N PHE A 201 -4.96 10.77 12.78
CA PHE A 201 -3.74 11.52 13.08
C PHE A 201 -3.82 12.16 14.46
N SER A 202 -2.73 12.11 15.22
CA SER A 202 -2.62 12.72 16.56
C SER A 202 -1.79 14.00 16.54
N PHE A 203 -1.86 14.80 15.48
CA PHE A 203 -1.07 16.03 15.31
C PHE A 203 -1.26 17.03 16.46
N GLU A 204 -2.47 17.09 17.02
CA GLU A 204 -2.74 17.96 18.19
C GLU A 204 -1.92 17.60 19.43
N LYS A 205 -1.47 16.35 19.54
CA LYS A 205 -0.67 15.84 20.67
C LYS A 205 0.83 15.89 20.40
N LEU A 206 1.23 16.05 19.14
CA LEU A 206 2.61 16.03 18.66
C LEU A 206 2.99 17.45 18.24
N GLN A 207 3.70 18.17 19.11
CA GLN A 207 4.23 19.50 18.80
C GLN A 207 5.41 19.36 17.82
N ASP A 208 5.55 20.33 16.92
CA ASP A 208 6.66 20.43 15.94
C ASP A 208 6.74 19.31 14.89
N VAL A 209 5.64 18.59 14.63
CA VAL A 209 5.58 17.59 13.54
C VAL A 209 5.06 18.24 12.26
N ASP A 210 5.77 17.99 11.16
CA ASP A 210 5.27 18.33 9.82
C ASP A 210 3.98 17.56 9.53
N THR A 211 2.89 18.27 9.25
CA THR A 211 1.56 17.72 8.97
C THR A 211 1.34 17.34 7.50
N MET A 212 2.30 17.65 6.63
CA MET A 212 2.21 17.25 5.22
C MET A 212 2.35 15.74 5.07
N LEU A 213 1.39 15.12 4.39
CA LEU A 213 1.45 13.69 4.08
C LEU A 213 2.47 13.40 2.98
N GLY A 214 3.21 12.32 3.17
CA GLY A 214 4.28 11.89 2.28
C GLY A 214 4.60 10.40 2.47
N PRO A 215 5.78 9.96 2.02
CA PRO A 215 6.18 8.55 2.13
C PRO A 215 6.33 8.05 3.57
N GLU A 216 6.63 8.93 4.53
CA GLU A 216 6.76 8.57 5.94
C GLU A 216 5.39 8.52 6.62
N MET A 217 5.13 7.43 7.36
CA MET A 217 3.87 7.21 8.05
C MET A 217 3.71 8.11 9.27
N LYS A 218 2.56 8.80 9.37
CA LYS A 218 2.20 9.74 10.44
C LYS A 218 0.92 9.38 11.20
N SER A 219 0.12 8.47 10.65
CA SER A 219 -1.13 8.03 11.30
C SER A 219 -0.85 7.18 12.54
N THR A 220 -1.73 7.32 13.52
CA THR A 220 -1.67 6.62 14.81
C THR A 220 -2.79 5.61 15.01
N GLY A 221 -3.76 5.59 14.09
CA GLY A 221 -4.90 4.69 14.12
C GLY A 221 -5.70 4.79 12.84
N GLU A 222 -6.86 4.12 12.82
CA GLU A 222 -7.76 4.11 11.68
C GLU A 222 -9.21 3.94 12.11
N CYS A 223 -10.14 4.52 11.35
CA CYS A 223 -11.58 4.34 11.45
C CYS A 223 -12.11 3.60 10.22
N LEU A 224 -13.20 2.86 10.40
CA LEU A 224 -13.86 2.13 9.33
C LEU A 224 -15.30 2.60 9.17
N GLY A 225 -15.61 3.17 8.00
CA GLY A 225 -16.99 3.42 7.55
C GLY A 225 -17.46 2.32 6.60
N ILE A 226 -18.68 1.82 6.79
CA ILE A 226 -19.32 0.83 5.91
C ILE A 226 -20.73 1.31 5.56
N ALA A 227 -21.06 1.33 4.27
CA ALA A 227 -22.38 1.71 3.75
C ALA A 227 -22.66 1.06 2.39
N GLU A 228 -23.81 1.36 1.80
CA GLU A 228 -24.17 0.90 0.46
C GLU A 228 -23.54 1.76 -0.64
N THR A 229 -23.19 3.02 -0.33
CA THR A 229 -22.52 3.95 -1.23
C THR A 229 -21.16 4.37 -0.71
N PHE A 230 -20.29 4.86 -1.60
CA PHE A 230 -18.97 5.37 -1.23
C PHE A 230 -19.10 6.62 -0.34
N GLU A 231 -19.97 7.54 -0.70
CA GLU A 231 -20.17 8.81 0.02
C GLU A 231 -20.62 8.58 1.46
N ASP A 232 -21.59 7.67 1.65
CA ASP A 232 -22.07 7.34 2.99
C ASP A 232 -21.01 6.59 3.82
N ALA A 233 -20.23 5.70 3.19
CA ALA A 233 -19.15 5.00 3.87
C ALA A 233 -18.05 5.98 4.29
N LEU A 234 -17.67 6.91 3.41
CA LEU A 234 -16.68 7.95 3.70
C LEU A 234 -17.17 8.86 4.84
N LEU A 235 -18.42 9.34 4.75
CA LEU A 235 -19.03 10.17 5.79
C LEU A 235 -19.00 9.48 7.15
N LYS A 236 -19.39 8.20 7.21
CA LYS A 236 -19.33 7.41 8.46
C LYS A 236 -17.92 7.33 9.03
N GLY A 237 -16.90 7.06 8.18
CA GLY A 237 -15.52 7.00 8.59
C GLY A 237 -15.02 8.35 9.15
N CYS A 238 -15.34 9.45 8.48
CA CYS A 238 -14.99 10.79 8.91
C CYS A 238 -15.70 11.20 10.22
N LEU A 239 -17.00 10.88 10.37
CA LEU A 239 -17.75 11.18 11.59
C LEU A 239 -17.20 10.42 12.80
N LEU A 240 -16.79 9.16 12.62
CA LEU A 240 -16.14 8.38 13.68
C LEU A 240 -14.82 9.01 14.12
N TYR A 241 -14.06 9.57 13.19
CA TYR A 241 -12.80 10.25 13.47
C TYR A 241 -13.02 11.59 14.21
N THR A 242 -14.07 12.34 13.85
CA THR A 242 -14.32 13.69 14.36
C THR A 242 -15.28 13.74 15.57
N SER A 243 -15.94 12.63 15.90
CA SER A 243 -16.83 12.57 17.06
C SER A 243 -16.03 12.57 18.37
N PRO A 244 -16.37 13.45 19.33
CA PRO A 244 -15.79 13.34 20.66
C PRO A 244 -16.18 12.00 21.27
N SER A 245 -15.19 11.28 21.78
CA SER A 245 -15.33 10.03 22.53
C SER A 245 -15.94 10.29 23.91
#